data_9064f3fcf88c2ff5385af0790e20730f
#
_entry.id   9064f3fcf88c2ff5385af0790e20730f
#
_cell.length_a   1.000
_cell.length_b   1.000
_cell.length_c   1.000
_cell.angle_alpha   90.00
_cell.angle_beta   90.00
_cell.angle_gamma   90.00
#
_symmetry.space_group_name_H-M   'P 1'
#
loop_
_entity.id
_entity.type
_entity.pdbx_description
1 polymer ?
#
loop_
_entity_poly.entity_id
_entity_poly.type
_entity_poly.pdbx_seq_one_letter_code
_entity_poly.pdbx_strand_id
1 'polypeptide(L)'
;METLETIETKIDKLIEQNKKAIETTEEELVKVNQAVSDAQAKLVQAQKEINSEKYVEAKGDLWTAERTKEFHEGRLKELTKDPIITYDEYHAMVADVYRLADEQQKTFYEPARKKVMEIVKLGDDSMKEAEYVDSILKKLEKDISKNNEDYKKNKNGWFLSGFYSGLSYEPRDALYGYRYRLNEMAKNFKRE
;
A
#
# COMPACT_ATOMS: atom_id res chain seq x y z
N MET A 1 7.84 7.94 -19.45
CA MET A 1 6.91 8.26 -18.35
C MET A 1 7.39 7.51 -17.12
N GLU A 2 7.46 8.17 -15.99
CA GLU A 2 7.83 7.55 -14.73
C GLU A 2 6.66 6.70 -14.23
N THR A 3 6.94 5.48 -13.78
CA THR A 3 5.96 4.52 -13.28
C THR A 3 6.41 4.00 -11.92
N LEU A 4 5.55 3.38 -11.14
CA LEU A 4 5.92 2.73 -9.88
C LEU A 4 7.05 1.71 -10.08
N GLU A 5 7.02 0.93 -11.17
CA GLU A 5 8.07 -0.04 -11.52
C GLU A 5 9.42 0.64 -11.81
N THR A 6 9.42 1.83 -12.42
CA THR A 6 10.67 2.58 -12.66
C THR A 6 11.26 3.12 -11.37
N ILE A 7 10.43 3.54 -10.41
CA ILE A 7 10.89 3.96 -9.08
C ILE A 7 11.41 2.76 -8.30
N GLU A 8 10.71 1.63 -8.29
CA GLU A 8 11.15 0.38 -7.66
C GLU A 8 12.52 -0.04 -8.19
N THR A 9 12.69 -0.07 -9.51
CA THR A 9 14.00 -0.37 -10.15
C THR A 9 15.10 0.58 -9.71
N LYS A 10 14.79 1.87 -9.51
CA LYS A 10 15.75 2.86 -9.02
C LYS A 10 16.14 2.59 -7.57
N ILE A 11 15.18 2.26 -6.73
CA ILE A 11 15.41 1.89 -5.33
C ILE A 11 16.29 0.64 -5.25
N ASP A 12 15.96 -0.41 -5.99
CA ASP A 12 16.70 -1.67 -6.01
C ASP A 12 18.16 -1.45 -6.45
N LYS A 13 18.37 -0.59 -7.45
CA LYS A 13 19.71 -0.21 -7.90
C LYS A 13 20.52 0.50 -6.82
N LEU A 14 19.93 1.40 -6.06
CA LEU A 14 20.58 2.09 -4.95
C LEU A 14 20.97 1.10 -3.84
N ILE A 15 20.06 0.19 -3.49
CA ILE A 15 20.31 -0.85 -2.49
C ILE A 15 21.46 -1.75 -2.94
N GLU A 16 21.44 -2.21 -4.19
CA GLU A 16 22.49 -3.09 -4.74
C GLU A 16 23.84 -2.40 -4.82
N GLN A 17 23.88 -1.12 -5.18
CA GLN A 17 25.13 -0.33 -5.19
C GLN A 17 25.71 -0.19 -3.79
N ASN A 18 24.88 0.09 -2.78
CA ASN A 18 25.32 0.17 -1.40
C ASN A 18 25.85 -1.18 -0.89
N LYS A 19 25.15 -2.26 -1.19
CA LYS A 19 25.57 -3.62 -0.83
C LYS A 19 26.94 -3.97 -1.41
N LYS A 20 27.16 -3.70 -2.70
CA LYS A 20 28.47 -3.89 -3.33
C LYS A 20 29.58 -3.04 -2.71
N ALA A 21 29.27 -1.79 -2.35
CA ALA A 21 30.23 -0.94 -1.68
C ALA A 21 30.62 -1.47 -0.30
N ILE A 22 29.67 -2.02 0.45
CA ILE A 22 29.91 -2.71 1.73
C ILE A 22 30.82 -3.92 1.52
N GLU A 23 30.44 -4.84 0.62
CA GLU A 23 31.23 -6.06 0.31
C GLU A 23 32.66 -5.70 -0.08
N THR A 24 32.86 -4.73 -0.99
CA THR A 24 34.20 -4.27 -1.38
C THR A 24 34.99 -3.70 -0.20
N THR A 25 34.34 -2.93 0.68
CA THR A 25 35.00 -2.35 1.85
C THR A 25 35.38 -3.43 2.87
N GLU A 26 34.55 -4.44 3.05
CA GLU A 26 34.85 -5.60 3.91
C GLU A 26 36.04 -6.39 3.37
N GLU A 27 36.11 -6.65 2.06
CA GLU A 27 37.25 -7.31 1.43
C GLU A 27 38.56 -6.54 1.61
N GLU A 28 38.50 -5.21 1.45
CA GLU A 28 39.67 -4.35 1.69
C GLU A 28 40.11 -4.35 3.18
N LEU A 29 39.13 -4.37 4.11
CA LEU A 29 39.44 -4.51 5.53
C LEU A 29 40.15 -5.83 5.87
N VAL A 30 39.79 -6.94 5.23
CA VAL A 30 40.53 -8.21 5.40
C VAL A 30 41.98 -8.08 4.98
N LYS A 31 42.26 -7.45 3.81
CA LYS A 31 43.61 -7.24 3.29
C LYS A 31 44.43 -6.33 4.22
N VAL A 32 43.82 -5.26 4.67
CA VAL A 32 44.48 -4.28 5.56
C VAL A 32 44.77 -4.88 6.94
N ASN A 33 43.85 -5.70 7.50
CA ASN A 33 44.11 -6.39 8.76
C ASN A 33 45.31 -7.35 8.64
N GLN A 34 45.45 -8.03 7.49
CA GLN A 34 46.64 -8.85 7.22
C GLN A 34 47.90 -8.00 7.14
N ALA A 35 47.84 -6.84 6.44
CA ALA A 35 48.98 -5.90 6.35
C ALA A 35 49.41 -5.36 7.73
N VAL A 36 48.45 -5.06 8.62
CA VAL A 36 48.75 -4.67 10.01
C VAL A 36 49.51 -5.77 10.75
N SER A 37 49.00 -7.02 10.63
CA SER A 37 49.63 -8.18 11.26
C SER A 37 51.06 -8.43 10.76
N ASP A 38 51.27 -8.32 9.44
CA ASP A 38 52.58 -8.49 8.82
C ASP A 38 53.55 -7.40 9.20
N ALA A 39 53.11 -6.14 9.25
CA ALA A 39 53.91 -5.02 9.69
C ALA A 39 54.32 -5.11 11.19
N GLN A 40 53.39 -5.57 12.05
CA GLN A 40 53.67 -5.86 13.45
C GLN A 40 54.70 -6.94 13.61
N ALA A 41 54.63 -8.04 12.83
CA ALA A 41 55.62 -9.13 12.86
C ALA A 41 57.00 -8.63 12.42
N LYS A 42 57.09 -7.84 11.34
CA LYS A 42 58.35 -7.22 10.88
C LYS A 42 58.94 -6.31 11.95
N LEU A 43 58.12 -5.48 12.64
CA LEU A 43 58.59 -4.61 13.71
C LEU A 43 59.21 -5.39 14.87
N VAL A 44 58.55 -6.45 15.31
CA VAL A 44 59.06 -7.33 16.36
C VAL A 44 60.38 -7.98 15.95
N GLN A 45 60.49 -8.44 14.69
CA GLN A 45 61.72 -9.03 14.16
C GLN A 45 62.86 -7.99 14.12
N ALA A 46 62.63 -6.80 13.60
CA ALA A 46 63.64 -5.73 13.54
C ALA A 46 64.16 -5.33 14.94
N GLN A 47 63.29 -5.38 15.96
CA GLN A 47 63.68 -5.19 17.35
C GLN A 47 64.63 -6.24 17.85
N LYS A 48 64.33 -7.52 17.55
CA LYS A 48 65.20 -8.67 17.93
C LYS A 48 66.54 -8.61 17.23
N GLU A 49 66.62 -8.18 16.00
CA GLU A 49 67.85 -8.03 15.20
C GLU A 49 68.67 -6.78 15.57
N ILE A 50 68.14 -5.89 16.44
CA ILE A 50 68.75 -4.61 16.83
C ILE A 50 69.10 -3.77 15.57
N ASN A 51 68.26 -3.85 14.54
CA ASN A 51 68.43 -3.14 13.26
C ASN A 51 67.56 -1.87 13.22
N SER A 52 68.22 -0.70 13.39
CA SER A 52 67.50 0.59 13.46
C SER A 52 66.81 0.97 12.14
N GLU A 53 67.41 0.65 10.99
CA GLU A 53 66.81 0.99 9.68
C GLU A 53 65.54 0.18 9.42
N LYS A 54 65.64 -1.15 9.57
CA LYS A 54 64.46 -2.05 9.45
C LYS A 54 63.36 -1.69 10.47
N TYR A 55 63.74 -1.24 11.67
CA TYR A 55 62.78 -0.82 12.69
C TYR A 55 62.00 0.42 12.26
N VAL A 56 62.67 1.45 11.71
CA VAL A 56 62.00 2.66 11.23
C VAL A 56 61.11 2.39 10.06
N GLU A 57 61.53 1.54 9.10
CA GLU A 57 60.72 1.09 7.97
C GLU A 57 59.50 0.35 8.43
N ALA A 58 59.62 -0.71 9.25
CA ALA A 58 58.51 -1.49 9.76
C ALA A 58 57.52 -0.66 10.60
N LYS A 59 58.01 0.36 11.33
CA LYS A 59 57.16 1.31 12.06
C LYS A 59 56.34 2.20 11.12
N GLY A 60 56.94 2.63 10.01
CA GLY A 60 56.27 3.39 8.96
C GLY A 60 55.19 2.55 8.27
N ASP A 61 55.51 1.29 7.93
CA ASP A 61 54.53 0.33 7.36
C ASP A 61 53.38 0.13 8.29
N LEU A 62 53.62 -0.12 9.59
CA LEU A 62 52.56 -0.33 10.57
C LEU A 62 51.65 0.89 10.70
N TRP A 63 52.26 2.08 10.83
CA TRP A 63 51.49 3.32 10.91
C TRP A 63 50.57 3.50 9.69
N THR A 64 51.10 3.25 8.48
CA THR A 64 50.34 3.35 7.23
C THR A 64 49.19 2.36 7.20
N ALA A 65 49.46 1.10 7.57
CA ALA A 65 48.44 0.04 7.59
C ALA A 65 47.34 0.34 8.62
N GLU A 66 47.67 0.81 9.81
CA GLU A 66 46.70 1.19 10.85
C GLU A 66 45.81 2.36 10.38
N ARG A 67 46.36 3.38 9.74
CA ARG A 67 45.58 4.50 9.19
C ARG A 67 44.67 4.07 8.06
N THR A 68 45.12 3.17 7.20
CA THR A 68 44.30 2.59 6.14
C THR A 68 43.14 1.75 6.72
N LYS A 69 43.41 1.03 7.81
CA LYS A 69 42.38 0.30 8.54
C LYS A 69 41.32 1.23 9.11
N GLU A 70 41.72 2.28 9.84
CA GLU A 70 40.80 3.29 10.39
C GLU A 70 39.91 3.91 9.30
N PHE A 71 40.50 4.20 8.13
CA PHE A 71 39.75 4.73 6.98
C PHE A 71 38.65 3.77 6.50
N HIS A 72 39.00 2.49 6.29
CA HIS A 72 38.01 1.50 5.83
C HIS A 72 36.96 1.18 6.90
N GLU A 73 37.31 1.14 8.19
CA GLU A 73 36.37 0.98 9.29
C GLU A 73 35.39 2.16 9.37
N GLY A 74 35.90 3.39 9.20
CA GLY A 74 35.06 4.58 9.10
C GLY A 74 34.08 4.50 7.92
N ARG A 75 34.60 4.12 6.75
CA ARG A 75 33.80 3.97 5.55
C ARG A 75 32.71 2.87 5.67
N LEU A 76 33.08 1.74 6.24
CA LEU A 76 32.10 0.66 6.50
C LEU A 76 30.99 1.12 7.46
N LYS A 77 31.35 1.88 8.48
CA LYS A 77 30.39 2.44 9.41
C LYS A 77 29.42 3.41 8.73
N GLU A 78 29.92 4.31 7.87
CA GLU A 78 29.06 5.19 7.05
C GLU A 78 28.11 4.39 6.19
N LEU A 79 28.64 3.44 5.39
CA LEU A 79 27.83 2.61 4.46
C LEU A 79 26.75 1.78 5.15
N THR A 80 26.97 1.38 6.42
CA THR A 80 26.05 0.51 7.17
C THR A 80 25.08 1.27 8.06
N LYS A 81 25.40 2.48 8.49
CA LYS A 81 24.59 3.23 9.47
C LYS A 81 23.92 4.46 8.90
N ASP A 82 24.56 5.09 7.92
CA ASP A 82 24.02 6.31 7.35
C ASP A 82 23.01 6.01 6.24
N PRO A 83 22.02 6.86 6.02
CA PRO A 83 21.06 6.69 4.93
C PRO A 83 21.76 6.65 3.56
N ILE A 84 21.28 5.79 2.66
CA ILE A 84 21.83 5.62 1.31
C ILE A 84 21.63 6.89 0.46
N ILE A 85 20.56 7.63 0.73
CA ILE A 85 20.19 8.86 0.03
C ILE A 85 19.95 9.98 1.04
N THR A 86 19.97 11.21 0.58
CA THR A 86 19.68 12.39 1.41
C THR A 86 18.21 12.44 1.84
N TYR A 87 17.91 13.19 2.89
CA TYR A 87 16.56 13.44 3.39
C TYR A 87 15.63 13.98 2.29
N ASP A 88 16.11 14.94 1.50
CA ASP A 88 15.31 15.57 0.44
C ASP A 88 15.02 14.59 -0.71
N GLU A 89 16.01 13.79 -1.11
CA GLU A 89 15.82 12.74 -2.13
C GLU A 89 14.83 11.69 -1.66
N TYR A 90 14.90 11.27 -0.38
CA TYR A 90 13.93 10.33 0.19
C TYR A 90 12.51 10.88 0.13
N HIS A 91 12.29 12.13 0.57
CA HIS A 91 10.98 12.75 0.55
C HIS A 91 10.45 12.98 -0.86
N ALA A 92 11.31 13.33 -1.81
CA ALA A 92 10.93 13.44 -3.22
C ALA A 92 10.46 12.09 -3.78
N MET A 93 11.20 11.00 -3.50
CA MET A 93 10.80 9.66 -3.93
C MET A 93 9.47 9.22 -3.29
N VAL A 94 9.26 9.51 -2.00
CA VAL A 94 7.98 9.23 -1.32
C VAL A 94 6.83 9.98 -1.98
N ALA A 95 7.01 11.27 -2.27
CA ALA A 95 5.99 12.08 -2.94
C ALA A 95 5.65 11.54 -4.34
N ASP A 96 6.66 11.11 -5.10
CA ASP A 96 6.45 10.51 -6.42
C ASP A 96 5.70 9.18 -6.34
N VAL A 97 6.01 8.33 -5.36
CA VAL A 97 5.28 7.06 -5.14
C VAL A 97 3.81 7.35 -4.84
N TYR A 98 3.49 8.30 -3.94
CA TYR A 98 2.11 8.66 -3.63
C TYR A 98 1.38 9.21 -4.86
N ARG A 99 2.00 10.15 -5.57
CA ARG A 99 1.41 10.73 -6.79
C ARG A 99 1.07 9.65 -7.82
N LEU A 100 2.00 8.74 -8.10
CA LEU A 100 1.79 7.67 -9.08
C LEU A 100 0.77 6.64 -8.60
N ALA A 101 0.74 6.32 -7.30
CA ALA A 101 -0.26 5.44 -6.72
C ALA A 101 -1.66 6.05 -6.84
N ASP A 102 -1.82 7.34 -6.57
CA ASP A 102 -3.09 8.05 -6.71
C ASP A 102 -3.55 8.10 -8.17
N GLU A 103 -2.63 8.36 -9.11
CA GLU A 103 -2.93 8.31 -10.55
C GLU A 103 -3.41 6.92 -10.98
N GLN A 104 -2.77 5.86 -10.50
CA GLN A 104 -3.18 4.48 -10.78
C GLN A 104 -4.54 4.15 -10.15
N GLN A 105 -4.79 4.58 -8.92
CA GLN A 105 -6.08 4.38 -8.25
C GLN A 105 -7.24 5.06 -9.01
N LYS A 106 -7.02 6.24 -9.57
CA LYS A 106 -8.02 6.93 -10.41
C LYS A 106 -8.49 6.09 -11.59
N THR A 107 -7.62 5.25 -12.16
CA THR A 107 -8.00 4.37 -13.28
C THR A 107 -9.02 3.31 -12.88
N PHE A 108 -9.04 2.88 -11.62
CA PHE A 108 -10.04 1.94 -11.08
C PHE A 108 -11.30 2.65 -10.57
N TYR A 109 -11.15 3.88 -10.11
CA TYR A 109 -12.22 4.64 -9.47
C TYR A 109 -13.36 4.97 -10.42
N GLU A 110 -13.08 5.51 -11.61
CA GLU A 110 -14.11 5.87 -12.58
C GLU A 110 -14.95 4.68 -13.08
N PRO A 111 -14.36 3.52 -13.45
CA PRO A 111 -15.15 2.34 -13.77
C PRO A 111 -16.00 1.83 -12.59
N ALA A 112 -15.47 1.87 -11.37
CA ALA A 112 -16.21 1.44 -10.18
C ALA A 112 -17.40 2.36 -9.93
N ARG A 113 -17.19 3.68 -9.96
CA ARG A 113 -18.23 4.70 -9.86
C ARG A 113 -19.35 4.48 -10.86
N LYS A 114 -19.02 4.28 -12.13
CA LYS A 114 -20.00 4.04 -13.18
C LYS A 114 -20.88 2.83 -12.87
N LYS A 115 -20.29 1.71 -12.47
CA LYS A 115 -21.01 0.50 -12.08
C LYS A 115 -21.91 0.72 -10.86
N VAL A 116 -21.43 1.42 -9.84
CA VAL A 116 -22.25 1.74 -8.66
C VAL A 116 -23.45 2.61 -9.04
N MET A 117 -23.27 3.61 -9.91
CA MET A 117 -24.36 4.45 -10.39
C MET A 117 -25.40 3.68 -11.22
N GLU A 118 -24.97 2.72 -12.02
CA GLU A 118 -25.87 1.81 -12.76
C GLU A 118 -26.72 0.96 -11.80
N ILE A 119 -26.12 0.41 -10.75
CA ILE A 119 -26.83 -0.38 -9.73
C ILE A 119 -27.82 0.48 -8.95
N VAL A 120 -27.44 1.70 -8.59
CA VAL A 120 -28.35 2.66 -7.93
C VAL A 120 -29.56 2.93 -8.80
N LYS A 121 -29.36 3.16 -10.10
CA LYS A 121 -30.45 3.39 -11.05
C LYS A 121 -31.40 2.19 -11.13
N LEU A 122 -30.88 0.96 -11.21
CA LEU A 122 -31.70 -0.24 -11.16
C LEU A 122 -32.52 -0.36 -9.87
N GLY A 123 -31.94 0.01 -8.73
CA GLY A 123 -32.65 0.08 -7.45
C GLY A 123 -33.80 1.12 -7.45
N ASP A 124 -33.57 2.28 -8.06
CA ASP A 124 -34.61 3.31 -8.21
C ASP A 124 -35.74 2.87 -9.16
N ASP A 125 -35.39 2.17 -10.23
CA ASP A 125 -36.40 1.63 -11.16
C ASP A 125 -37.22 0.50 -10.51
N SER A 126 -36.58 -0.39 -9.72
CA SER A 126 -37.28 -1.42 -8.91
C SER A 126 -38.25 -0.78 -7.91
N MET A 127 -37.88 0.36 -7.28
CA MET A 127 -38.77 1.07 -6.38
C MET A 127 -40.01 1.65 -7.09
N LYS A 128 -39.83 2.25 -8.27
CA LYS A 128 -40.96 2.78 -9.06
C LYS A 128 -41.93 1.69 -9.43
N GLU A 129 -41.43 0.50 -9.79
CA GLU A 129 -42.25 -0.66 -10.08
C GLU A 129 -43.03 -1.12 -8.85
N ALA A 130 -42.39 -1.16 -7.68
CA ALA A 130 -43.06 -1.47 -6.42
C ALA A 130 -44.16 -0.44 -6.07
N GLU A 131 -43.91 0.84 -6.23
CA GLU A 131 -44.89 1.90 -6.05
C GLU A 131 -46.06 1.77 -7.03
N TYR A 132 -45.80 1.36 -8.27
CA TYR A 132 -46.85 1.09 -9.26
C TYR A 132 -47.70 -0.08 -8.86
N VAL A 133 -47.11 -1.22 -8.44
CA VAL A 133 -47.85 -2.38 -7.91
C VAL A 133 -48.68 -1.99 -6.70
N ASP A 134 -48.16 -1.22 -5.76
CA ASP A 134 -48.91 -0.71 -4.61
C ASP A 134 -50.11 0.15 -5.05
N SER A 135 -49.96 0.94 -6.09
CA SER A 135 -51.03 1.75 -6.62
C SER A 135 -52.18 0.89 -7.17
N ILE A 136 -51.86 -0.24 -7.82
CA ILE A 136 -52.84 -1.21 -8.31
C ILE A 136 -53.53 -1.89 -7.13
N LEU A 137 -52.80 -2.34 -6.12
CA LEU A 137 -53.34 -2.97 -4.92
C LEU A 137 -54.34 -2.05 -4.19
N LYS A 138 -53.97 -0.76 -4.05
CA LYS A 138 -54.87 0.25 -3.47
C LYS A 138 -56.12 0.47 -4.28
N LYS A 139 -56.06 0.43 -5.61
CA LYS A 139 -57.29 0.48 -6.45
C LYS A 139 -58.17 -0.75 -6.25
N LEU A 140 -57.57 -1.94 -6.20
CA LEU A 140 -58.32 -3.18 -5.91
C LEU A 140 -59.01 -3.11 -4.54
N GLU A 141 -58.31 -2.62 -3.53
CA GLU A 141 -58.82 -2.45 -2.18
C GLU A 141 -59.95 -1.42 -2.11
N LYS A 142 -59.72 -0.23 -2.67
CA LYS A 142 -60.65 0.89 -2.58
C LYS A 142 -61.85 0.75 -3.55
N ASP A 143 -61.55 0.48 -4.83
CA ASP A 143 -62.54 0.64 -5.89
C ASP A 143 -63.27 -0.66 -6.19
N ILE A 144 -62.64 -1.82 -6.01
CA ILE A 144 -63.23 -3.13 -6.27
C ILE A 144 -63.83 -3.75 -5.00
N SER A 145 -63.02 -3.91 -3.95
CA SER A 145 -63.51 -4.47 -2.68
C SER A 145 -64.21 -3.46 -1.79
N LYS A 146 -64.18 -2.17 -2.12
CA LYS A 146 -64.74 -1.05 -1.35
C LYS A 146 -64.33 -1.09 0.13
N ASN A 147 -63.07 -1.45 0.37
CA ASN A 147 -62.46 -1.63 1.69
C ASN A 147 -63.15 -2.71 2.56
N ASN A 148 -63.81 -3.68 1.98
CA ASN A 148 -64.43 -4.77 2.74
C ASN A 148 -63.33 -5.65 3.38
N GLU A 149 -63.40 -5.82 4.70
CA GLU A 149 -62.45 -6.59 5.50
C GLU A 149 -62.30 -8.06 5.07
N ASP A 150 -63.42 -8.69 4.61
CA ASP A 150 -63.41 -10.08 4.17
C ASP A 150 -62.55 -10.29 2.92
N TYR A 151 -62.41 -9.30 2.05
CA TYR A 151 -61.58 -9.37 0.84
C TYR A 151 -60.08 -9.21 1.15
N LYS A 152 -59.72 -8.73 2.35
CA LYS A 152 -58.33 -8.65 2.81
C LYS A 152 -57.76 -9.98 3.32
N LYS A 153 -58.63 -11.00 3.44
CA LYS A 153 -58.30 -12.31 3.97
C LYS A 153 -58.38 -13.40 2.90
N ASN A 154 -57.56 -14.43 3.03
CA ASN A 154 -57.64 -15.65 2.24
C ASN A 154 -58.79 -16.55 2.76
N LYS A 155 -59.04 -17.68 2.07
CA LYS A 155 -60.07 -18.66 2.44
C LYS A 155 -59.92 -19.23 3.87
N ASN A 156 -58.74 -19.10 4.48
CA ASN A 156 -58.45 -19.58 5.83
C ASN A 156 -58.56 -18.45 6.87
N GLY A 157 -59.01 -17.27 6.50
CA GLY A 157 -59.14 -16.12 7.38
C GLY A 157 -57.83 -15.36 7.65
N TRP A 158 -56.72 -15.69 6.96
CA TRP A 158 -55.45 -15.00 7.09
C TRP A 158 -55.38 -13.79 6.17
N PHE A 159 -54.80 -12.68 6.63
CA PHE A 159 -54.58 -11.50 5.81
C PHE A 159 -53.72 -11.82 4.57
N LEU A 160 -54.07 -11.27 3.42
CA LEU A 160 -53.36 -11.47 2.14
C LEU A 160 -51.98 -10.74 2.13
N SER A 161 -51.83 -9.66 2.91
CA SER A 161 -50.56 -8.99 3.11
C SER A 161 -50.08 -9.19 4.54
N GLY A 162 -48.75 -9.08 4.77
CA GLY A 162 -48.14 -9.09 6.10
C GLY A 162 -48.50 -7.85 6.95
N PHE A 163 -49.19 -6.86 6.37
CA PHE A 163 -49.58 -5.61 7.04
C PHE A 163 -51.09 -5.60 7.30
N TYR A 164 -51.49 -5.33 8.56
CA TYR A 164 -52.88 -5.25 8.98
C TYR A 164 -53.61 -4.01 8.42
N SER A 165 -52.87 -3.03 7.86
CA SER A 165 -53.42 -1.75 7.39
C SER A 165 -53.89 -1.71 5.94
N GLY A 166 -53.71 -2.81 5.18
CA GLY A 166 -54.12 -2.86 3.79
C GLY A 166 -53.21 -3.73 2.91
N LEU A 167 -53.54 -3.85 1.63
CA LEU A 167 -52.70 -4.54 0.67
C LEU A 167 -51.48 -3.71 0.33
N SER A 168 -50.29 -4.30 0.44
CA SER A 168 -49.03 -3.69 0.01
C SER A 168 -48.09 -4.71 -0.61
N TYR A 169 -47.17 -4.23 -1.44
CA TYR A 169 -46.16 -5.03 -2.09
C TYR A 169 -44.78 -4.62 -1.61
N GLU A 170 -44.01 -5.56 -1.16
CA GLU A 170 -42.63 -5.38 -0.80
C GLU A 170 -41.73 -6.25 -1.69
N PRO A 171 -40.86 -5.66 -2.52
CA PRO A 171 -39.94 -6.42 -3.35
C PRO A 171 -39.01 -7.28 -2.50
N ARG A 172 -38.84 -8.54 -2.84
CA ARG A 172 -37.94 -9.48 -2.13
C ARG A 172 -36.54 -9.53 -2.70
N ASP A 173 -36.22 -8.64 -3.61
CA ASP A 173 -34.88 -8.60 -4.21
C ASP A 173 -33.83 -7.86 -3.34
N ALA A 174 -32.57 -8.22 -3.54
CA ALA A 174 -31.47 -7.63 -2.81
C ALA A 174 -31.26 -6.12 -3.13
N LEU A 175 -31.68 -5.66 -4.31
CA LEU A 175 -31.54 -4.26 -4.74
C LEU A 175 -32.39 -3.33 -3.89
N TYR A 176 -33.62 -3.77 -3.56
CA TYR A 176 -34.48 -3.02 -2.67
C TYR A 176 -33.89 -2.91 -1.26
N GLY A 177 -33.44 -4.03 -0.69
CA GLY A 177 -32.87 -4.08 0.67
C GLY A 177 -31.55 -3.32 0.82
N TYR A 178 -30.75 -3.25 -0.24
CA TYR A 178 -29.44 -2.59 -0.23
C TYR A 178 -29.44 -1.16 -0.77
N ARG A 179 -30.55 -0.64 -1.26
CA ARG A 179 -30.69 0.69 -1.86
C ARG A 179 -30.07 1.79 -1.00
N TYR A 180 -30.29 1.79 0.29
CA TYR A 180 -29.73 2.80 1.19
C TYR A 180 -28.20 2.78 1.17
N ARG A 181 -27.59 1.61 1.28
CA ARG A 181 -26.12 1.46 1.27
C ARG A 181 -25.52 1.85 -0.08
N LEU A 182 -26.17 1.49 -1.18
CA LEU A 182 -25.73 1.86 -2.53
C LEU A 182 -25.83 3.37 -2.77
N ASN A 183 -26.86 4.03 -2.26
CA ASN A 183 -26.98 5.49 -2.33
C ASN A 183 -25.90 6.21 -1.52
N GLU A 184 -25.54 5.69 -0.33
CA GLU A 184 -24.43 6.26 0.46
C GLU A 184 -23.09 6.07 -0.26
N MET A 185 -22.83 4.90 -0.86
CA MET A 185 -21.65 4.68 -1.71
C MET A 185 -21.62 5.67 -2.87
N ALA A 186 -22.75 5.87 -3.58
CA ALA A 186 -22.84 6.79 -4.70
C ALA A 186 -22.57 8.25 -4.28
N LYS A 187 -22.97 8.66 -3.07
CA LYS A 187 -22.68 10.01 -2.54
C LYS A 187 -21.18 10.21 -2.27
N ASN A 188 -20.49 9.18 -1.80
CA ASN A 188 -19.05 9.27 -1.55
C ASN A 188 -18.26 9.49 -2.85
N PHE A 189 -18.73 8.96 -3.98
CA PHE A 189 -18.17 9.23 -5.31
C PHE A 189 -18.46 10.65 -5.85
N LYS A 190 -19.32 11.44 -5.22
CA LYS A 190 -19.67 12.81 -5.64
C LYS A 190 -18.89 13.90 -4.86
N ARG A 191 -18.09 13.51 -3.85
CA ARG A 191 -17.44 14.46 -2.93
C ARG A 191 -16.00 14.82 -3.34
N GLU A 192 -15.53 14.36 -4.49
CA GLU A 192 -14.30 14.80 -5.14
C GLU A 192 -14.63 15.66 -6.38
#